data_ecdb23580dd793e6551e3559fde65d9f
#
_entry.id   ecdb23580dd793e6551e3559fde65d9f
#
_cell.length_a   1.000
_cell.length_b   1.000
_cell.length_c   1.000
_cell.angle_alpha   90.00
_cell.angle_beta   90.00
_cell.angle_gamma   90.00
#
_symmetry.space_group_name_H-M   'P 1'
#
loop_
_entity.id
_entity.type
_entity.pdbx_description
1 polymer ?
#
loop_
_entity_poly.entity_id
_entity_poly.type
_entity_poly.pdbx_seq_one_letter_code
_entity_poly.pdbx_strand_id
1 'polypeptide(L)'
;MFADMTNLFLCHRPYHVFRSAQIAELVQRNFENVKSIVVTFNVYNYSGGKGGSATQQFNSFDHLFDYENFFCRHVSFDRGGEKRIWNLFEYVKYHRREVERIRKILDDLGPIDNLFFFSDKEKPLEMFVSLSREMNRSVNFLVDEGIVSYNTSKNAFLDAVKKIVVKLFSLEHISESFGYGQSALFEYSLASIPEKSVITAKRTFTLPVIDTTRINRILKKKVDLADQKYMIYVSNASVEAHECELNDELHSLDLLRSELPDYTLVIKMHPVEKPGKFSLVRDAMILDDPFLPVESLYSRNNIVLSTYSSALINAKLFGIPSASLAVLMGVKNKDADAIMDSVGIFCPRSWRELSDYVRNFPADNNPAVKRHTEEFLSVLKNTGQGE
;
A
#
# COMPACT_ATOMS: atom_id res chain seq x y z
N MET A 1 2.03 -5.26 -35.64
CA MET A 1 3.17 -4.84 -34.81
C MET A 1 2.51 -4.26 -33.57
N PHE A 2 2.64 -4.88 -32.40
CA PHE A 2 2.08 -4.32 -31.17
C PHE A 2 2.91 -3.08 -30.81
N ALA A 3 2.25 -1.96 -30.54
CA ALA A 3 2.94 -0.75 -30.07
C ALA A 3 3.66 -1.03 -28.74
N ASP A 4 4.83 -0.43 -28.56
CA ASP A 4 5.55 -0.48 -27.30
C ASP A 4 4.67 0.16 -26.20
N MET A 5 4.41 -0.57 -25.11
CA MET A 5 3.62 -0.07 -23.99
C MET A 5 4.55 0.39 -22.85
N THR A 6 4.40 1.63 -22.41
CA THR A 6 5.17 2.18 -21.29
C THR A 6 4.28 2.38 -20.07
N ASN A 7 4.62 1.71 -18.97
CA ASN A 7 3.95 1.81 -17.69
C ASN A 7 4.83 2.57 -16.70
N LEU A 8 4.29 3.60 -16.05
CA LEU A 8 4.94 4.36 -15.00
C LEU A 8 4.31 4.05 -13.64
N PHE A 9 5.14 3.73 -12.66
CA PHE A 9 4.72 3.44 -11.28
C PHE A 9 5.26 4.48 -10.33
N LEU A 10 4.38 5.15 -9.57
CA LEU A 10 4.74 6.16 -8.59
C LEU A 10 4.63 5.60 -7.16
N CYS A 11 5.77 5.39 -6.51
CA CYS A 11 5.87 4.71 -5.23
C CYS A 11 6.40 5.63 -4.14
N HIS A 12 5.66 5.82 -3.05
CA HIS A 12 6.10 6.59 -1.88
C HIS A 12 6.22 5.75 -0.59
N ARG A 13 6.02 4.42 -0.69
CA ARG A 13 6.19 3.44 0.40
C ARG A 13 6.77 2.13 -0.13
N PRO A 14 7.46 1.35 0.71
CA PRO A 14 7.99 0.04 0.30
C PRO A 14 6.94 -0.92 -0.25
N TYR A 15 5.77 -0.96 0.38
CA TYR A 15 4.62 -1.74 -0.08
C TYR A 15 4.22 -1.40 -1.52
N HIS A 16 4.27 -0.11 -1.92
CA HIS A 16 3.94 0.32 -3.27
C HIS A 16 4.90 -0.24 -4.31
N VAL A 17 6.20 -0.31 -3.99
CA VAL A 17 7.20 -0.93 -4.88
C VAL A 17 6.89 -2.42 -5.07
N PHE A 18 6.56 -3.12 -3.99
CA PHE A 18 6.21 -4.53 -4.05
C PHE A 18 4.97 -4.78 -4.90
N ARG A 19 3.92 -3.97 -4.74
CA ARG A 19 2.70 -4.03 -5.56
C ARG A 19 2.94 -3.65 -7.01
N SER A 20 3.76 -2.64 -7.25
CA SER A 20 4.15 -2.24 -8.60
C SER A 20 4.89 -3.37 -9.33
N ALA A 21 5.77 -4.10 -8.64
CA ALA A 21 6.45 -5.27 -9.19
C ALA A 21 5.46 -6.39 -9.54
N GLN A 22 4.40 -6.59 -8.74
CA GLN A 22 3.33 -7.56 -9.08
C GLN A 22 2.60 -7.17 -10.36
N ILE A 23 2.22 -5.90 -10.50
CA ILE A 23 1.55 -5.41 -11.69
C ILE A 23 2.49 -5.49 -12.90
N ALA A 24 3.75 -5.05 -12.77
CA ALA A 24 4.75 -5.11 -13.82
C ALA A 24 4.99 -6.54 -14.31
N GLU A 25 5.16 -7.49 -13.41
CA GLU A 25 5.33 -8.92 -13.72
C GLU A 25 4.10 -9.47 -14.48
N LEU A 26 2.88 -9.13 -14.04
CA LEU A 26 1.66 -9.54 -14.73
C LEU A 26 1.62 -9.01 -16.17
N VAL A 27 1.92 -7.73 -16.34
CA VAL A 27 1.85 -7.07 -17.65
C VAL A 27 2.93 -7.63 -18.59
N GLN A 28 4.16 -7.77 -18.12
CA GLN A 28 5.28 -8.34 -18.89
C GLN A 28 5.05 -9.78 -19.35
N ARG A 29 4.25 -10.57 -18.62
CA ARG A 29 3.87 -11.94 -19.04
C ARG A 29 2.82 -11.99 -20.12
N ASN A 30 2.00 -10.97 -20.23
CA ASN A 30 0.82 -10.97 -21.08
C ASN A 30 0.96 -10.10 -22.32
N PHE A 31 2.00 -9.25 -22.36
CA PHE A 31 2.26 -8.34 -23.48
C PHE A 31 3.72 -8.38 -23.89
N GLU A 32 3.98 -8.29 -25.18
CA GLU A 32 5.31 -8.09 -25.75
C GLU A 32 5.68 -6.60 -25.72
N ASN A 33 6.98 -6.29 -25.72
CA ASN A 33 7.51 -4.93 -25.79
C ASN A 33 7.00 -3.96 -24.70
N VAL A 34 6.90 -4.44 -23.45
CA VAL A 34 6.49 -3.63 -22.32
C VAL A 34 7.69 -3.01 -21.61
N LYS A 35 7.62 -1.71 -21.39
CA LYS A 35 8.55 -0.96 -20.54
C LYS A 35 7.85 -0.62 -19.22
N SER A 36 8.42 -1.05 -18.11
CA SER A 36 7.98 -0.68 -16.76
C SER A 36 9.02 0.22 -16.13
N ILE A 37 8.59 1.40 -15.69
CA ILE A 37 9.43 2.44 -15.07
C ILE A 37 8.91 2.69 -13.66
N VAL A 38 9.80 2.82 -12.67
CA VAL A 38 9.40 3.16 -11.32
C VAL A 38 10.04 4.48 -10.87
N VAL A 39 9.22 5.35 -10.27
CA VAL A 39 9.65 6.57 -9.58
C VAL A 39 9.39 6.38 -8.09
N THR A 40 10.43 6.48 -7.27
CA THR A 40 10.33 6.39 -5.82
C THR A 40 10.47 7.78 -5.19
N PHE A 41 9.64 8.07 -4.18
CA PHE A 41 9.65 9.33 -3.45
C PHE A 41 10.35 9.14 -2.11
N ASN A 42 11.55 9.66 -1.97
CA ASN A 42 12.49 9.32 -0.90
C ASN A 42 12.25 9.99 0.46
N VAL A 43 11.36 10.95 0.59
CA VAL A 43 11.05 11.52 1.89
C VAL A 43 9.73 10.97 2.39
N TYR A 44 9.81 10.18 3.42
CA TYR A 44 8.68 9.59 4.10
C TYR A 44 8.58 10.11 5.53
N ASN A 45 7.55 10.88 5.82
CA ASN A 45 7.23 11.32 7.17
C ASN A 45 6.14 10.41 7.73
N TYR A 46 6.48 9.53 8.67
CA TYR A 46 5.49 8.78 9.41
C TYR A 46 5.06 9.61 10.62
N SER A 47 3.84 10.11 10.59
CA SER A 47 3.22 10.68 11.79
C SER A 47 2.55 9.53 12.55
N GLY A 48 3.06 9.17 13.70
CA GLY A 48 2.32 8.36 14.68
C GLY A 48 0.98 9.04 14.94
N GLY A 49 -0.11 8.25 15.09
CA GLY A 49 -1.49 8.72 15.18
C GLY A 49 -1.73 9.87 16.15
N LYS A 50 -2.96 10.34 16.31
CA LYS A 50 -3.37 11.49 17.11
C LYS A 50 -2.75 11.44 18.53
N GLY A 51 -1.63 12.14 18.73
CA GLY A 51 -0.93 12.22 20.02
C GLY A 51 0.53 11.80 20.01
N GLY A 52 1.02 11.15 18.96
CA GLY A 52 2.42 10.72 18.86
C GLY A 52 3.37 11.87 18.51
N SER A 53 4.29 12.18 19.41
CA SER A 53 5.34 13.20 19.23
C SER A 53 6.50 12.74 18.34
N ALA A 54 6.48 11.51 17.82
CA ALA A 54 7.56 10.94 17.05
C ALA A 54 7.24 10.96 15.56
N THR A 55 7.71 11.99 14.88
CA THR A 55 7.84 11.98 13.42
C THR A 55 9.18 11.33 13.11
N GLN A 56 9.21 10.08 12.70
CA GLN A 56 10.42 9.50 12.13
C GLN A 56 10.50 9.90 10.65
N GLN A 57 11.57 10.59 10.31
CA GLN A 57 11.88 10.93 8.92
C GLN A 57 12.80 9.83 8.36
N PHE A 58 12.32 9.13 7.35
CA PHE A 58 13.12 8.13 6.65
C PHE A 58 13.61 8.71 5.32
N ASN A 59 14.92 8.63 5.09
CA ASN A 59 15.52 9.29 3.93
C ASN A 59 15.30 8.53 2.61
N SER A 60 15.32 7.21 2.62
CA SER A 60 15.07 6.37 1.45
C SER A 60 14.86 4.91 1.83
N PHE A 61 14.03 4.20 1.07
CA PHE A 61 13.86 2.75 1.15
C PHE A 61 14.45 2.02 -0.10
N ASP A 62 15.11 2.74 -0.99
CA ASP A 62 15.67 2.19 -2.24
C ASP A 62 16.74 1.12 -1.99
N HIS A 63 17.38 1.16 -0.81
CA HIS A 63 18.36 0.15 -0.40
C HIS A 63 17.78 -1.26 -0.25
N LEU A 64 16.45 -1.39 -0.10
CA LEU A 64 15.76 -2.68 0.06
C LEU A 64 15.54 -3.41 -1.26
N PHE A 65 15.48 -2.67 -2.38
CA PHE A 65 14.97 -3.17 -3.64
C PHE A 65 16.02 -3.27 -4.72
N ASP A 66 15.93 -4.36 -5.49
CA ASP A 66 16.64 -4.57 -6.75
C ASP A 66 15.65 -4.32 -7.90
N TYR A 67 15.59 -3.08 -8.33
CA TYR A 67 14.59 -2.62 -9.31
C TYR A 67 14.74 -3.25 -10.68
N GLU A 68 15.95 -3.61 -11.09
CA GLU A 68 16.27 -4.13 -12.43
C GLU A 68 15.56 -5.45 -12.74
N ASN A 69 15.13 -6.17 -11.71
CA ASN A 69 14.38 -7.42 -11.89
C ASN A 69 12.97 -7.23 -12.49
N PHE A 70 12.38 -6.02 -12.38
CA PHE A 70 11.00 -5.75 -12.80
C PHE A 70 10.84 -4.46 -13.59
N PHE A 71 11.81 -3.54 -13.50
CA PHE A 71 11.71 -2.22 -14.08
C PHE A 71 12.92 -1.95 -14.98
N CYS A 72 12.68 -1.49 -16.19
CA CYS A 72 13.76 -1.12 -17.10
C CYS A 72 14.46 0.19 -16.69
N ARG A 73 13.82 0.98 -15.81
CA ARG A 73 14.36 2.22 -15.28
C ARG A 73 13.82 2.51 -13.88
N HIS A 74 14.68 2.99 -12.99
CA HIS A 74 14.33 3.52 -11.68
C HIS A 74 14.75 4.99 -11.59
N VAL A 75 13.87 5.84 -11.07
CA VAL A 75 14.13 7.25 -10.79
C VAL A 75 13.82 7.54 -9.33
N SER A 76 14.82 7.99 -8.59
CA SER A 76 14.64 8.43 -7.21
C SER A 76 14.26 9.92 -7.21
N PHE A 77 13.08 10.26 -6.69
CA PHE A 77 12.60 11.61 -6.55
C PHE A 77 12.81 12.07 -5.10
N ASP A 78 13.82 12.90 -4.90
CA ASP A 78 14.07 13.52 -3.61
C ASP A 78 13.13 14.72 -3.41
N ARG A 79 12.27 14.66 -2.40
CA ARG A 79 11.36 15.76 -2.05
C ARG A 79 12.08 17.01 -1.51
N GLY A 80 13.41 16.96 -1.34
CA GLY A 80 14.21 18.04 -0.78
C GLY A 80 13.55 18.57 0.49
N GLY A 81 14.08 18.23 1.66
CA GLY A 81 13.48 18.40 2.99
C GLY A 81 12.40 19.49 3.04
N GLU A 82 11.15 19.10 3.16
CA GLU A 82 10.02 20.04 3.30
C GLU A 82 10.26 20.91 4.55
N LYS A 83 10.95 22.03 4.36
CA LYS A 83 10.88 23.12 5.34
C LYS A 83 9.40 23.46 5.44
N ARG A 84 8.84 23.42 6.63
CA ARG A 84 7.48 23.90 6.87
C ARG A 84 7.33 25.26 6.18
N ILE A 85 6.61 25.27 5.05
CA ILE A 85 6.37 26.50 4.29
C ILE A 85 5.23 27.20 5.02
N TRP A 86 5.57 28.21 5.81
CA TRP A 86 4.61 28.98 6.61
C TRP A 86 3.93 30.09 5.82
N ASN A 87 4.44 30.38 4.61
CA ASN A 87 4.05 31.52 3.79
C ASN A 87 3.50 31.04 2.45
N LEU A 88 2.31 31.50 2.10
CA LEU A 88 1.61 31.11 0.88
C LEU A 88 2.39 31.47 -0.40
N PHE A 89 3.12 32.59 -0.42
CA PHE A 89 3.95 32.97 -1.58
C PHE A 89 5.13 32.00 -1.78
N GLU A 90 5.75 31.57 -0.69
CA GLU A 90 6.80 30.52 -0.76
C GLU A 90 6.22 29.20 -1.24
N TYR A 91 4.98 28.89 -0.83
CA TYR A 91 4.29 27.70 -1.29
C TYR A 91 4.03 27.74 -2.80
N VAL A 92 3.53 28.86 -3.34
CA VAL A 92 3.31 29.01 -4.79
C VAL A 92 4.63 28.91 -5.56
N LYS A 93 5.71 29.53 -5.04
CA LYS A 93 7.04 29.43 -5.64
C LYS A 93 7.59 28.00 -5.61
N TYR A 94 7.41 27.29 -4.50
CA TYR A 94 7.76 25.89 -4.37
C TYR A 94 6.97 25.05 -5.38
N HIS A 95 5.66 25.22 -5.43
CA HIS A 95 4.77 24.51 -6.34
C HIS A 95 5.22 24.64 -7.81
N ARG A 96 5.47 25.87 -8.28
CA ARG A 96 5.95 26.10 -9.66
C ARG A 96 7.26 25.38 -9.96
N ARG A 97 8.22 25.43 -9.04
CA ARG A 97 9.50 24.70 -9.20
C ARG A 97 9.31 23.20 -9.27
N GLU A 98 8.42 22.64 -8.45
CA GLU A 98 8.14 21.19 -8.50
C GLU A 98 7.44 20.80 -9.80
N VAL A 99 6.50 21.59 -10.30
CA VAL A 99 5.86 21.39 -11.61
C VAL A 99 6.90 21.33 -12.73
N GLU A 100 7.81 22.32 -12.79
CA GLU A 100 8.89 22.36 -13.79
C GLU A 100 9.83 21.14 -13.68
N ARG A 101 10.19 20.77 -12.44
CA ARG A 101 11.05 19.60 -12.18
C ARG A 101 10.39 18.31 -12.62
N ILE A 102 9.10 18.12 -12.29
CA ILE A 102 8.35 16.94 -12.68
C ILE A 102 8.19 16.88 -14.20
N ARG A 103 7.87 18.01 -14.85
CA ARG A 103 7.78 18.09 -16.31
C ARG A 103 9.07 17.63 -16.98
N LYS A 104 10.22 18.13 -16.50
CA LYS A 104 11.52 17.68 -17.01
C LYS A 104 11.77 16.18 -16.83
N ILE A 105 11.35 15.60 -15.72
CA ILE A 105 11.45 14.15 -15.49
C ILE A 105 10.56 13.39 -16.48
N LEU A 106 9.31 13.83 -16.69
CA LEU A 106 8.40 13.21 -17.62
C LEU A 106 8.90 13.29 -19.07
N ASP A 107 9.46 14.43 -19.49
CA ASP A 107 10.11 14.59 -20.79
C ASP A 107 11.27 13.62 -20.98
N ASP A 108 12.09 13.41 -19.95
CA ASP A 108 13.24 12.50 -19.98
C ASP A 108 12.82 11.01 -19.95
N LEU A 109 11.66 10.70 -19.38
CA LEU A 109 11.08 9.35 -19.41
C LEU A 109 10.46 8.99 -20.77
N GLY A 110 10.06 9.98 -21.54
CA GLY A 110 9.38 9.80 -22.84
C GLY A 110 7.89 9.47 -22.70
N PRO A 111 7.26 8.96 -23.77
CA PRO A 111 5.84 8.65 -23.79
C PRO A 111 5.44 7.63 -22.73
N ILE A 112 4.33 7.91 -22.02
CA ILE A 112 3.77 7.06 -20.98
C ILE A 112 2.33 6.74 -21.35
N ASP A 113 2.00 5.46 -21.50
CA ASP A 113 0.66 4.99 -21.82
C ASP A 113 -0.19 4.81 -20.57
N ASN A 114 0.37 4.19 -19.54
CA ASN A 114 -0.32 3.91 -18.28
C ASN A 114 0.48 4.42 -17.09
N LEU A 115 -0.22 5.02 -16.15
CA LEU A 115 0.36 5.49 -14.89
C LEU A 115 -0.36 4.86 -13.70
N PHE A 116 0.40 4.22 -12.82
CA PHE A 116 -0.06 3.58 -11.59
C PHE A 116 0.44 4.35 -10.37
N PHE A 117 -0.46 4.71 -9.46
CA PHE A 117 -0.12 5.44 -8.25
C PHE A 117 -1.00 5.01 -7.07
N PHE A 118 -0.56 5.27 -5.85
CA PHE A 118 -1.18 4.69 -4.65
C PHE A 118 -1.89 5.72 -3.76
N SER A 119 -1.71 7.00 -4.01
CA SER A 119 -2.38 8.04 -3.24
C SER A 119 -2.70 9.25 -4.11
N ASP A 120 -3.94 9.70 -4.03
CA ASP A 120 -4.40 10.94 -4.65
C ASP A 120 -4.41 12.11 -3.65
N LYS A 121 -3.64 12.00 -2.54
CA LYS A 121 -3.53 13.01 -1.47
C LYS A 121 -2.14 13.59 -1.30
N GLU A 122 -1.16 12.95 -1.89
CA GLU A 122 0.23 13.39 -1.85
C GLU A 122 0.51 14.37 -2.99
N LYS A 123 0.75 15.64 -2.66
CA LYS A 123 0.87 16.72 -3.66
C LYS A 123 1.84 16.43 -4.81
N PRO A 124 3.07 15.94 -4.59
CA PRO A 124 3.94 15.59 -5.72
C PRO A 124 3.35 14.50 -6.62
N LEU A 125 2.64 13.52 -6.05
CA LEU A 125 1.95 12.48 -6.83
C LEU A 125 0.81 13.07 -7.66
N GLU A 126 -0.02 13.96 -7.06
CA GLU A 126 -1.08 14.67 -7.78
C GLU A 126 -0.51 15.41 -9.00
N MET A 127 0.62 16.12 -8.83
CA MET A 127 1.29 16.84 -9.92
C MET A 127 1.81 15.90 -11.01
N PHE A 128 2.48 14.79 -10.64
CA PHE A 128 2.96 13.79 -11.60
C PHE A 128 1.82 13.21 -12.43
N VAL A 129 0.73 12.82 -11.76
CA VAL A 129 -0.44 12.21 -12.42
C VAL A 129 -1.10 13.19 -13.38
N SER A 130 -1.31 14.43 -12.94
CA SER A 130 -1.93 15.48 -13.76
C SER A 130 -1.06 15.86 -14.97
N LEU A 131 0.24 16.05 -14.76
CA LEU A 131 1.19 16.40 -15.83
C LEU A 131 1.39 15.23 -16.81
N SER A 132 1.46 13.99 -16.35
CA SER A 132 1.55 12.84 -17.24
C SER A 132 0.33 12.74 -18.14
N ARG A 133 -0.86 13.01 -17.61
CA ARG A 133 -2.10 13.04 -18.39
C ARG A 133 -2.09 14.17 -19.44
N GLU A 134 -1.61 15.37 -19.06
CA GLU A 134 -1.51 16.52 -19.97
C GLU A 134 -0.52 16.25 -21.10
N MET A 135 0.67 15.75 -20.79
CA MET A 135 1.79 15.58 -21.73
C MET A 135 1.65 14.33 -22.60
N ASN A 136 1.19 13.22 -22.01
CA ASN A 136 1.20 11.90 -22.62
C ASN A 136 -0.19 11.35 -22.92
N ARG A 137 -1.27 11.98 -22.43
CA ARG A 137 -2.63 11.41 -22.42
C ARG A 137 -2.69 10.05 -21.71
N SER A 138 -1.82 9.84 -20.74
CA SER A 138 -1.74 8.57 -19.99
C SER A 138 -3.07 8.18 -19.36
N VAL A 139 -3.37 6.90 -19.37
CA VAL A 139 -4.48 6.33 -18.60
C VAL A 139 -3.99 6.08 -17.18
N ASN A 140 -4.71 6.64 -16.21
CA ASN A 140 -4.26 6.66 -14.83
C ASN A 140 -5.05 5.66 -13.97
N PHE A 141 -4.32 4.89 -13.17
CA PHE A 141 -4.84 3.85 -12.28
C PHE A 141 -4.48 4.17 -10.83
N LEU A 142 -5.51 4.37 -9.98
CA LEU A 142 -5.30 4.43 -8.54
C LEU A 142 -5.25 3.01 -7.98
N VAL A 143 -4.14 2.64 -7.37
CA VAL A 143 -3.93 1.34 -6.74
C VAL A 143 -4.21 1.46 -5.23
N ASP A 144 -4.92 0.48 -4.69
CA ASP A 144 -5.30 0.40 -3.28
C ASP A 144 -4.12 0.58 -2.32
N GLU A 145 -4.23 1.53 -1.41
CA GLU A 145 -3.28 1.81 -0.32
C GLU A 145 -3.64 1.06 0.98
N GLY A 146 -4.64 0.19 0.95
CA GLY A 146 -5.11 -0.60 2.07
C GLY A 146 -6.36 -0.03 2.74
N ILE A 147 -6.39 0.01 4.07
CA ILE A 147 -7.58 0.36 4.87
C ILE A 147 -8.22 1.70 4.45
N VAL A 148 -7.43 2.66 4.00
CA VAL A 148 -7.91 3.99 3.56
C VAL A 148 -8.86 3.87 2.37
N SER A 149 -8.68 2.88 1.50
CA SER A 149 -9.52 2.62 0.33
C SER A 149 -10.95 2.17 0.68
N TYR A 150 -11.20 1.89 1.95
CA TYR A 150 -12.50 1.40 2.46
C TYR A 150 -13.14 2.37 3.47
N ASN A 151 -12.52 3.53 3.69
CA ASN A 151 -13.01 4.55 4.63
C ASN A 151 -13.73 5.69 3.92
N THR A 152 -14.94 6.02 4.36
CA THR A 152 -15.83 7.01 3.72
C THR A 152 -15.70 8.43 4.24
N SER A 153 -14.63 8.79 4.94
CA SER A 153 -14.50 10.14 5.52
C SER A 153 -14.54 11.23 4.43
N LYS A 154 -15.68 11.91 4.32
CA LYS A 154 -15.87 13.08 3.44
C LYS A 154 -15.99 14.32 4.30
N ASN A 155 -15.28 15.37 3.93
CA ASN A 155 -15.43 16.68 4.55
C ASN A 155 -15.72 17.74 3.48
N ALA A 156 -16.99 17.89 3.14
CA ALA A 156 -17.44 18.80 2.09
C ALA A 156 -17.01 20.27 2.33
N PHE A 157 -16.89 20.70 3.59
CA PHE A 157 -16.42 22.04 3.91
C PHE A 157 -14.95 22.21 3.54
N LEU A 158 -14.09 21.26 3.92
CA LEU A 158 -12.67 21.32 3.56
C LEU A 158 -12.47 21.22 2.05
N ASP A 159 -13.27 20.42 1.33
CA ASP A 159 -13.24 20.36 -0.13
C ASP A 159 -13.56 21.72 -0.76
N ALA A 160 -14.60 22.42 -0.26
CA ALA A 160 -14.93 23.76 -0.74
C ALA A 160 -13.82 24.78 -0.50
N VAL A 161 -13.20 24.77 0.70
CA VAL A 161 -12.07 25.64 1.02
C VAL A 161 -10.88 25.35 0.11
N LYS A 162 -10.54 24.07 -0.10
CA LYS A 162 -9.42 23.67 -1.00
C LYS A 162 -9.66 24.18 -2.42
N LYS A 163 -10.90 24.03 -2.96
CA LYS A 163 -11.26 24.52 -4.29
C LYS A 163 -11.01 26.03 -4.45
N ILE A 164 -11.38 26.82 -3.44
CA ILE A 164 -11.17 28.27 -3.44
C ILE A 164 -9.68 28.58 -3.46
N VAL A 165 -8.88 27.93 -2.59
CA VAL A 165 -7.45 28.16 -2.50
C VAL A 165 -6.74 27.78 -3.80
N VAL A 166 -7.04 26.61 -4.36
CA VAL A 166 -6.46 26.13 -5.62
C VAL A 166 -6.73 27.14 -6.75
N LYS A 167 -7.97 27.63 -6.87
CA LYS A 167 -8.34 28.63 -7.89
C LYS A 167 -7.71 29.99 -7.67
N LEU A 168 -7.74 30.52 -6.44
CA LEU A 168 -7.19 31.85 -6.13
C LEU A 168 -5.69 31.94 -6.38
N PHE A 169 -4.95 30.88 -6.18
CA PHE A 169 -3.49 30.87 -6.31
C PHE A 169 -3.00 30.18 -7.58
N SER A 170 -3.94 29.83 -8.50
CA SER A 170 -3.63 29.14 -9.76
C SER A 170 -2.68 27.94 -9.53
N LEU A 171 -3.02 27.10 -8.53
CA LEU A 171 -2.27 25.90 -8.20
C LEU A 171 -2.70 24.79 -9.16
N GLU A 172 -2.21 24.86 -10.39
CA GLU A 172 -2.46 23.85 -11.41
C GLU A 172 -1.93 22.49 -10.96
N HIS A 173 -2.52 21.41 -11.48
CA HIS A 173 -2.10 20.02 -11.20
C HIS A 173 -2.30 19.56 -9.75
N ILE A 174 -3.12 20.24 -8.95
CA ILE A 174 -3.54 19.79 -7.62
C ILE A 174 -5.04 19.46 -7.65
N SER A 175 -5.40 18.28 -7.11
CA SER A 175 -6.79 17.86 -6.98
C SER A 175 -7.58 18.80 -6.05
N GLU A 176 -8.79 19.13 -6.45
CA GLU A 176 -9.74 19.92 -5.66
C GLU A 176 -10.42 19.11 -4.53
N SER A 177 -10.25 17.79 -4.49
CA SER A 177 -10.88 16.91 -3.49
C SER A 177 -9.95 16.58 -2.32
N PHE A 178 -10.50 16.47 -1.11
CA PHE A 178 -9.78 15.97 0.07
C PHE A 178 -10.05 14.50 0.37
N GLY A 179 -11.17 13.92 -0.12
CA GLY A 179 -11.50 12.52 0.09
C GLY A 179 -10.58 11.59 -0.72
N TYR A 180 -9.99 10.55 -0.10
CA TYR A 180 -9.18 9.55 -0.80
C TYR A 180 -10.01 8.86 -1.89
N GLY A 181 -9.43 8.67 -3.07
CA GLY A 181 -10.10 8.03 -4.19
C GLY A 181 -11.26 8.83 -4.79
N GLN A 182 -11.34 10.14 -4.53
CA GLN A 182 -12.43 11.02 -4.99
C GLN A 182 -11.95 12.04 -6.04
N SER A 183 -10.69 12.01 -6.42
CA SER A 183 -10.14 12.96 -7.40
C SER A 183 -10.48 12.54 -8.84
N ALA A 184 -10.50 13.52 -9.76
CA ALA A 184 -10.65 13.25 -11.20
C ALA A 184 -9.32 12.88 -11.88
N LEU A 185 -8.29 12.55 -11.10
CA LEU A 185 -6.95 12.27 -11.62
C LEU A 185 -6.79 10.89 -12.26
N PHE A 186 -7.74 9.98 -12.05
CA PHE A 186 -7.67 8.62 -12.55
C PHE A 186 -8.99 8.16 -13.18
N GLU A 187 -8.89 7.25 -14.10
CA GLU A 187 -10.02 6.61 -14.78
C GLU A 187 -10.38 5.27 -14.14
N TYR A 188 -9.39 4.54 -13.69
CA TYR A 188 -9.53 3.19 -13.18
C TYR A 188 -8.90 3.05 -11.80
N SER A 189 -9.30 1.99 -11.08
CA SER A 189 -8.65 1.63 -9.83
C SER A 189 -8.43 0.13 -9.72
N LEU A 190 -7.46 -0.23 -8.88
CA LEU A 190 -7.14 -1.59 -8.49
C LEU A 190 -7.32 -1.70 -6.98
N ALA A 191 -8.21 -2.55 -6.50
CA ALA A 191 -8.48 -2.73 -5.07
C ALA A 191 -8.44 -4.19 -4.66
N SER A 192 -8.10 -4.47 -3.41
CA SER A 192 -8.09 -5.83 -2.86
C SER A 192 -9.50 -6.41 -2.81
N ILE A 193 -10.51 -5.57 -2.54
CA ILE A 193 -11.93 -5.92 -2.49
C ILE A 193 -12.71 -4.83 -3.25
N PRO A 194 -12.82 -4.92 -4.57
CA PRO A 194 -13.41 -3.87 -5.43
C PRO A 194 -14.81 -3.46 -5.00
N GLU A 195 -15.67 -4.42 -4.65
CA GLU A 195 -17.06 -4.21 -4.27
C GLU A 195 -17.24 -3.47 -2.94
N LYS A 196 -16.20 -3.36 -2.14
CA LYS A 196 -16.17 -2.64 -0.86
C LYS A 196 -15.38 -1.34 -0.92
N SER A 197 -14.66 -1.11 -2.01
CA SER A 197 -13.84 0.09 -2.20
C SER A 197 -14.73 1.33 -2.32
N VAL A 198 -14.31 2.41 -1.65
CA VAL A 198 -14.96 3.73 -1.74
C VAL A 198 -14.37 4.61 -2.85
N ILE A 199 -13.42 4.07 -3.59
CA ILE A 199 -12.77 4.77 -4.71
C ILE A 199 -13.76 5.02 -5.83
N THR A 200 -13.88 6.26 -6.26
CA THR A 200 -14.76 6.66 -7.37
C THR A 200 -13.99 6.62 -8.70
N ALA A 201 -14.07 5.50 -9.38
CA ALA A 201 -13.46 5.27 -10.69
C ALA A 201 -14.51 4.88 -11.73
N LYS A 202 -14.19 4.96 -13.04
CA LYS A 202 -15.04 4.39 -14.09
C LYS A 202 -15.23 2.89 -13.87
N ARG A 203 -14.18 2.22 -13.41
CA ARG A 203 -14.20 0.81 -13.03
C ARG A 203 -13.10 0.50 -12.03
N THR A 204 -13.42 -0.37 -11.07
CA THR A 204 -12.47 -0.91 -10.08
C THR A 204 -12.25 -2.40 -10.38
N PHE A 205 -10.97 -2.80 -10.50
CA PHE A 205 -10.57 -4.18 -10.70
C PHE A 205 -9.99 -4.75 -9.41
N THR A 206 -10.01 -6.08 -9.27
CA THR A 206 -9.27 -6.74 -8.19
C THR A 206 -7.77 -6.60 -8.45
N LEU A 207 -7.02 -6.29 -7.41
CA LEU A 207 -5.55 -6.32 -7.45
C LEU A 207 -5.07 -7.70 -7.90
N PRO A 208 -4.13 -7.78 -8.85
CA PRO A 208 -3.59 -9.04 -9.28
C PRO A 208 -2.84 -9.74 -8.15
N VAL A 209 -3.06 -11.05 -8.03
CA VAL A 209 -2.32 -11.92 -7.11
C VAL A 209 -1.29 -12.70 -7.90
N ILE A 210 -0.02 -12.47 -7.61
CA ILE A 210 1.09 -13.20 -8.20
C ILE A 210 1.86 -13.89 -7.09
N ASP A 211 2.39 -15.06 -7.41
CA ASP A 211 3.23 -15.85 -6.51
C ASP A 211 4.33 -14.97 -5.89
N THR A 212 4.28 -14.84 -4.58
CA THR A 212 5.22 -14.01 -3.81
C THR A 212 6.67 -14.44 -4.00
N THR A 213 6.92 -15.73 -4.22
CA THR A 213 8.27 -16.28 -4.48
C THR A 213 8.94 -15.58 -5.67
N ARG A 214 8.15 -15.25 -6.70
CA ARG A 214 8.67 -14.53 -7.87
C ARG A 214 8.89 -13.06 -7.58
N ILE A 215 7.96 -12.44 -6.87
CA ILE A 215 8.03 -11.01 -6.55
C ILE A 215 9.13 -10.73 -5.53
N ASN A 216 9.42 -11.66 -4.63
CA ASN A 216 10.52 -11.54 -3.67
C ASN A 216 11.90 -11.33 -4.32
N ARG A 217 12.05 -11.58 -5.62
CA ARG A 217 13.28 -11.23 -6.36
C ARG A 217 13.55 -9.72 -6.41
N ILE A 218 12.53 -8.88 -6.14
CA ILE A 218 12.75 -7.42 -6.03
C ILE A 218 13.46 -7.04 -4.74
N LEU A 219 13.46 -7.91 -3.72
CA LEU A 219 14.10 -7.64 -2.44
C LEU A 219 15.57 -8.04 -2.49
N LYS A 220 16.47 -7.12 -2.12
CA LYS A 220 17.91 -7.40 -1.98
C LYS A 220 18.19 -8.37 -0.83
N LYS A 221 17.43 -8.26 0.27
CA LYS A 221 17.52 -9.16 1.41
C LYS A 221 16.25 -10.00 1.48
N LYS A 222 16.38 -11.29 1.27
CA LYS A 222 15.28 -12.24 1.42
C LYS A 222 15.16 -12.65 2.88
N VAL A 223 13.92 -12.72 3.37
CA VAL A 223 13.61 -13.47 4.58
C VAL A 223 13.22 -14.86 4.12
N ASP A 224 14.10 -15.81 4.36
CA ASP A 224 13.80 -17.22 4.06
C ASP A 224 13.01 -17.78 5.24
N LEU A 225 11.71 -17.82 5.06
CA LEU A 225 10.83 -18.58 5.90
C LEU A 225 10.79 -19.99 5.28
N ALA A 226 11.65 -20.88 5.78
CA ALA A 226 11.69 -22.29 5.35
C ALA A 226 10.29 -22.95 5.37
N ASP A 227 10.12 -24.18 4.91
CA ASP A 227 8.84 -24.93 4.78
C ASP A 227 8.05 -25.15 6.10
N GLN A 228 8.25 -24.30 7.08
CA GLN A 228 7.54 -24.31 8.35
C GLN A 228 6.26 -23.49 8.28
N LYS A 229 5.39 -23.70 9.27
CA LYS A 229 4.18 -22.92 9.47
C LYS A 229 4.50 -21.70 10.33
N TYR A 230 4.17 -20.51 9.84
CA TYR A 230 4.38 -19.28 10.58
C TYR A 230 3.07 -18.55 10.86
N MET A 231 2.94 -18.06 12.08
CA MET A 231 1.97 -17.02 12.40
C MET A 231 2.68 -15.67 12.38
N ILE A 232 2.30 -14.83 11.44
CA ILE A 232 2.89 -13.52 11.21
C ILE A 232 2.05 -12.49 11.92
N TYR A 233 2.52 -12.00 13.06
CA TYR A 233 1.90 -10.88 13.76
C TYR A 233 2.43 -9.58 13.17
N VAL A 234 1.54 -8.82 12.53
CA VAL A 234 1.83 -7.49 12.01
C VAL A 234 1.43 -6.48 13.04
N SER A 235 2.41 -5.94 13.74
CA SER A 235 2.14 -4.92 14.75
C SER A 235 1.62 -3.64 14.09
N ASN A 236 0.65 -3.00 14.74
CA ASN A 236 -0.04 -1.80 14.24
C ASN A 236 0.25 -0.56 15.09
N ALA A 237 1.32 -0.59 15.90
CA ALA A 237 1.68 0.46 16.82
C ALA A 237 0.54 0.87 17.79
N SER A 238 -0.31 -0.08 18.18
CA SER A 238 -1.47 0.18 19.05
C SER A 238 -1.07 0.72 20.43
N VAL A 239 0.11 0.32 20.94
CA VAL A 239 0.66 0.86 22.20
C VAL A 239 1.08 2.32 22.02
N GLU A 240 1.76 2.64 20.93
CA GLU A 240 2.20 3.99 20.60
C GLU A 240 1.01 4.91 20.29
N ALA A 241 -0.10 4.34 19.83
CA ALA A 241 -1.39 5.03 19.61
C ALA A 241 -2.25 5.12 20.88
N HIS A 242 -1.80 4.57 22.00
CA HIS A 242 -2.56 4.49 23.27
C HIS A 242 -3.89 3.73 23.16
N GLU A 243 -3.96 2.74 22.28
CA GLU A 243 -5.12 1.87 22.07
C GLU A 243 -5.08 0.62 22.97
N CYS A 244 -3.88 0.21 23.42
CA CYS A 244 -3.67 -0.86 24.41
C CYS A 244 -2.38 -0.63 25.23
N GLU A 245 -2.24 -1.36 26.33
CA GLU A 245 -1.02 -1.37 27.12
C GLU A 245 0.01 -2.39 26.58
N LEU A 246 1.30 -2.09 26.74
CA LEU A 246 2.37 -2.98 26.27
C LEU A 246 2.28 -4.38 26.87
N ASN A 247 1.98 -4.47 28.17
CA ASN A 247 1.89 -5.76 28.86
C ASN A 247 0.73 -6.60 28.31
N ASP A 248 -0.38 -5.97 27.91
CA ASP A 248 -1.53 -6.67 27.34
C ASP A 248 -1.20 -7.18 25.94
N GLU A 249 -0.46 -6.40 25.13
CA GLU A 249 0.02 -6.84 23.82
C GLU A 249 0.96 -8.05 23.97
N LEU A 250 1.97 -7.97 24.84
CA LEU A 250 2.93 -9.05 25.08
C LEU A 250 2.26 -10.32 25.62
N HIS A 251 1.35 -10.18 26.59
CA HIS A 251 0.59 -11.31 27.13
C HIS A 251 -0.28 -11.98 26.08
N SER A 252 -0.91 -11.20 25.20
CA SER A 252 -1.70 -11.72 24.08
C SER A 252 -0.85 -12.53 23.09
N LEU A 253 0.40 -12.12 22.83
CA LEU A 253 1.32 -12.88 21.99
C LEU A 253 1.75 -14.21 22.64
N ASP A 254 1.90 -14.27 23.96
CA ASP A 254 2.17 -15.52 24.68
C ASP A 254 0.97 -16.46 24.64
N LEU A 255 -0.26 -15.95 24.81
CA LEU A 255 -1.49 -16.74 24.64
C LEU A 255 -1.62 -17.26 23.21
N LEU A 256 -1.37 -16.42 22.21
CA LEU A 256 -1.40 -16.81 20.80
C LEU A 256 -0.48 -18.01 20.51
N ARG A 257 0.73 -18.00 21.07
CA ARG A 257 1.69 -19.11 20.91
C ARG A 257 1.20 -20.40 21.56
N SER A 258 0.58 -20.29 22.74
CA SER A 258 0.04 -21.46 23.42
C SER A 258 -1.15 -22.09 22.71
N GLU A 259 -1.97 -21.29 22.03
CA GLU A 259 -3.14 -21.77 21.26
C GLU A 259 -2.79 -22.35 19.88
N LEU A 260 -1.67 -21.92 19.30
CA LEU A 260 -1.20 -22.34 17.99
C LEU A 260 0.25 -22.86 18.04
N PRO A 261 0.52 -23.92 18.83
CA PRO A 261 1.88 -24.40 19.08
C PRO A 261 2.59 -24.97 17.84
N ASP A 262 1.83 -25.34 16.80
CA ASP A 262 2.38 -25.84 15.53
C ASP A 262 2.95 -24.73 14.64
N TYR A 263 2.81 -23.47 15.04
CA TYR A 263 3.25 -22.31 14.30
C TYR A 263 4.38 -21.59 15.01
N THR A 264 5.39 -21.18 14.26
CA THR A 264 6.43 -20.27 14.75
C THR A 264 5.95 -18.83 14.65
N LEU A 265 6.04 -18.07 15.75
CA LEU A 265 5.66 -16.66 15.76
C LEU A 265 6.72 -15.81 15.06
N VAL A 266 6.28 -15.04 14.06
CA VAL A 266 7.06 -14.00 13.40
C VAL A 266 6.42 -12.66 13.71
N ILE A 267 7.16 -11.71 14.26
CA ILE A 267 6.68 -10.37 14.57
C ILE A 267 7.25 -9.39 13.56
N LYS A 268 6.38 -8.78 12.78
CA LYS A 268 6.70 -7.69 11.86
C LYS A 268 6.38 -6.37 12.53
N MET A 269 7.44 -5.67 12.94
CA MET A 269 7.28 -4.37 13.61
C MET A 269 6.74 -3.29 12.68
N HIS A 270 5.96 -2.38 13.26
CA HIS A 270 5.52 -1.17 12.57
C HIS A 270 6.65 -0.11 12.56
N PRO A 271 6.80 0.71 11.50
CA PRO A 271 7.90 1.68 11.40
C PRO A 271 8.02 2.70 12.54
N VAL A 272 6.94 2.99 13.27
CA VAL A 272 6.97 3.95 14.39
C VAL A 272 7.25 3.33 15.75
N GLU A 273 7.34 2.01 15.82
CA GLU A 273 7.58 1.31 17.09
C GLU A 273 9.03 1.42 17.53
N LYS A 274 9.23 1.40 18.82
CA LYS A 274 10.56 1.49 19.42
C LYS A 274 11.32 0.18 19.19
N PRO A 275 12.59 0.24 18.75
CA PRO A 275 13.45 -0.93 18.70
C PRO A 275 13.47 -1.67 20.04
N GLY A 276 13.41 -3.00 20.00
CA GLY A 276 13.43 -3.83 21.20
C GLY A 276 12.08 -3.98 21.92
N LYS A 277 10.98 -3.38 21.46
CA LYS A 277 9.63 -3.50 22.05
C LYS A 277 9.25 -4.96 22.33
N PHE A 278 9.54 -5.87 21.42
CA PHE A 278 9.19 -7.30 21.52
C PHE A 278 10.34 -8.19 22.01
N SER A 279 11.43 -7.63 22.55
CA SER A 279 12.59 -8.41 23.02
C SER A 279 12.27 -9.40 24.13
N LEU A 280 11.17 -9.20 24.84
CA LEU A 280 10.68 -10.10 25.89
C LEU A 280 9.85 -11.28 25.37
N VAL A 281 9.43 -11.25 24.11
CA VAL A 281 8.68 -12.36 23.49
C VAL A 281 9.67 -13.46 23.14
N ARG A 282 9.67 -14.53 23.94
CA ARG A 282 10.60 -15.66 23.75
C ARG A 282 10.26 -16.44 22.47
N ASP A 283 11.27 -17.05 21.88
CA ASP A 283 11.12 -17.96 20.70
C ASP A 283 10.30 -17.35 19.55
N ALA A 284 10.29 -16.03 19.43
CA ALA A 284 9.72 -15.33 18.29
C ALA A 284 10.83 -14.80 17.37
N MET A 285 10.61 -14.90 16.07
CA MET A 285 11.44 -14.23 15.07
C MET A 285 10.96 -12.79 14.94
N ILE A 286 11.77 -11.82 15.35
CA ILE A 286 11.45 -10.40 15.24
C ILE A 286 12.07 -9.86 13.95
N LEU A 287 11.25 -9.27 13.09
CA LEU A 287 11.70 -8.61 11.86
C LEU A 287 11.89 -7.13 12.16
N ASP A 288 13.14 -6.77 12.41
CA ASP A 288 13.52 -5.39 12.78
C ASP A 288 13.50 -4.41 11.61
N ASP A 289 13.43 -4.90 10.36
CA ASP A 289 13.35 -4.03 9.20
C ASP A 289 11.92 -3.51 9.01
N PRO A 290 11.65 -2.25 9.39
CA PRO A 290 10.30 -1.68 9.32
C PRO A 290 9.81 -1.48 7.89
N PHE A 291 10.71 -1.52 6.91
CA PHE A 291 10.40 -1.30 5.49
C PHE A 291 10.17 -2.58 4.69
N LEU A 292 10.49 -3.74 5.24
CA LEU A 292 10.20 -5.00 4.59
C LEU A 292 8.67 -5.14 4.41
N PRO A 293 8.14 -5.25 3.19
CA PRO A 293 6.71 -5.49 2.98
C PRO A 293 6.32 -6.84 3.57
N VAL A 294 5.31 -6.87 4.44
CA VAL A 294 4.84 -8.13 5.05
C VAL A 294 4.34 -9.13 4.00
N GLU A 295 3.86 -8.63 2.89
CA GLU A 295 3.42 -9.42 1.74
C GLU A 295 4.52 -10.31 1.17
N SER A 296 5.79 -9.96 1.38
CA SER A 296 6.94 -10.77 1.00
C SER A 296 7.04 -12.10 1.78
N LEU A 297 6.38 -12.15 2.93
CA LEU A 297 6.34 -13.31 3.82
C LEU A 297 5.14 -14.23 3.55
N TYR A 298 4.25 -13.84 2.64
CA TYR A 298 3.02 -14.58 2.39
C TYR A 298 3.29 -15.94 1.75
N SER A 299 2.79 -16.99 2.40
CA SER A 299 2.82 -18.36 1.95
C SER A 299 1.52 -19.04 2.39
N ARG A 300 1.09 -20.08 1.67
CA ARG A 300 -0.13 -20.82 2.00
C ARG A 300 -0.10 -21.52 3.36
N ASN A 301 1.10 -21.73 3.90
CA ASN A 301 1.29 -22.37 5.21
C ASN A 301 1.27 -21.36 6.36
N ASN A 302 1.12 -20.06 6.07
CA ASN A 302 1.20 -19.00 7.05
C ASN A 302 -0.18 -18.48 7.43
N ILE A 303 -0.22 -17.80 8.57
CA ILE A 303 -1.37 -17.03 9.05
C ILE A 303 -0.92 -15.60 9.23
N VAL A 304 -1.77 -14.64 8.91
CA VAL A 304 -1.50 -13.21 9.13
C VAL A 304 -2.45 -12.67 10.18
N LEU A 305 -1.89 -12.12 11.23
CA LEU A 305 -2.60 -11.62 12.41
C LEU A 305 -2.20 -10.17 12.69
N SER A 306 -3.14 -9.35 13.07
CA SER A 306 -2.91 -7.96 13.46
C SER A 306 -4.13 -7.44 14.22
N THR A 307 -4.07 -6.22 14.77
CA THR A 307 -5.27 -5.53 15.24
C THR A 307 -6.05 -4.94 14.07
N TYR A 308 -5.52 -3.94 13.39
CA TYR A 308 -6.19 -3.20 12.29
C TYR A 308 -5.23 -2.90 11.13
N SER A 309 -4.70 -3.91 10.50
CA SER A 309 -3.75 -3.73 9.40
C SER A 309 -4.35 -4.06 8.04
N SER A 310 -3.99 -3.26 7.03
CA SER A 310 -4.26 -3.60 5.62
C SER A 310 -3.61 -4.91 5.19
N ALA A 311 -2.60 -5.37 5.89
CA ALA A 311 -2.01 -6.70 5.68
C ALA A 311 -3.03 -7.83 5.80
N LEU A 312 -4.05 -7.69 6.67
CA LEU A 312 -5.13 -8.67 6.80
C LEU A 312 -5.97 -8.78 5.52
N ILE A 313 -6.30 -7.63 4.92
CA ILE A 313 -7.06 -7.56 3.66
C ILE A 313 -6.23 -8.17 2.53
N ASN A 314 -4.95 -7.85 2.48
CA ASN A 314 -4.04 -8.40 1.48
C ASN A 314 -3.86 -9.91 1.64
N ALA A 315 -3.67 -10.41 2.86
CA ALA A 315 -3.56 -11.84 3.12
C ALA A 315 -4.81 -12.60 2.67
N LYS A 316 -6.01 -12.07 2.96
CA LYS A 316 -7.28 -12.62 2.47
C LYS A 316 -7.33 -12.68 0.94
N LEU A 317 -6.88 -11.63 0.24
CA LEU A 317 -6.79 -11.61 -1.23
C LEU A 317 -5.88 -12.73 -1.75
N PHE A 318 -4.79 -13.03 -1.04
CA PHE A 318 -3.88 -14.13 -1.36
C PHE A 318 -4.38 -15.52 -0.94
N GLY A 319 -5.58 -15.63 -0.35
CA GLY A 319 -6.13 -16.89 0.15
C GLY A 319 -5.38 -17.42 1.38
N ILE A 320 -4.82 -16.52 2.18
CA ILE A 320 -4.09 -16.84 3.41
C ILE A 320 -5.01 -16.56 4.61
N PRO A 321 -5.08 -17.47 5.61
CA PRO A 321 -5.83 -17.21 6.83
C PRO A 321 -5.41 -15.87 7.46
N SER A 322 -6.38 -15.00 7.72
CA SER A 322 -6.11 -13.70 8.33
C SER A 322 -7.19 -13.34 9.34
N ALA A 323 -6.78 -12.83 10.50
CA ALA A 323 -7.71 -12.47 11.56
C ALA A 323 -7.29 -11.19 12.30
N SER A 324 -8.28 -10.38 12.70
CA SER A 324 -8.07 -9.25 13.59
C SER A 324 -8.06 -9.72 15.04
N LEU A 325 -6.99 -9.43 15.76
CA LEU A 325 -6.84 -9.71 17.19
C LEU A 325 -7.36 -8.58 18.09
N ALA A 326 -7.96 -7.53 17.55
CA ALA A 326 -8.36 -6.34 18.28
C ALA A 326 -9.23 -6.66 19.51
N VAL A 327 -10.23 -7.53 19.34
CA VAL A 327 -11.12 -7.93 20.43
C VAL A 327 -10.37 -8.72 21.51
N LEU A 328 -9.48 -9.64 21.11
CA LEU A 328 -8.71 -10.48 22.01
C LEU A 328 -7.67 -9.68 22.82
N MET A 329 -7.14 -8.61 22.23
CA MET A 329 -6.16 -7.72 22.82
C MET A 329 -6.81 -6.53 23.55
N GLY A 330 -8.13 -6.45 23.59
CA GLY A 330 -8.85 -5.36 24.23
C GLY A 330 -8.72 -4.00 23.54
N VAL A 331 -8.23 -3.98 22.29
CA VAL A 331 -8.09 -2.74 21.51
C VAL A 331 -9.46 -2.29 21.02
N LYS A 332 -9.79 -1.00 21.20
CA LYS A 332 -11.10 -0.44 20.86
C LYS A 332 -10.95 0.68 19.84
N ASN A 333 -11.31 0.38 18.59
CA ASN A 333 -11.38 1.36 17.52
C ASN A 333 -12.59 1.06 16.65
N LYS A 334 -13.74 1.68 16.97
CA LYS A 334 -15.03 1.41 16.30
C LYS A 334 -15.00 1.60 14.79
N ASP A 335 -14.23 2.57 14.30
CA ASP A 335 -14.14 2.84 12.86
C ASP A 335 -13.37 1.72 12.15
N ALA A 336 -12.29 1.26 12.77
CA ALA A 336 -11.50 0.14 12.24
C ALA A 336 -12.26 -1.18 12.35
N ASP A 337 -13.00 -1.43 13.45
CA ASP A 337 -13.87 -2.61 13.59
C ASP A 337 -14.91 -2.66 12.46
N ALA A 338 -15.59 -1.55 12.19
CA ALA A 338 -16.58 -1.47 11.12
C ALA A 338 -15.97 -1.73 9.73
N ILE A 339 -14.73 -1.27 9.50
CA ILE A 339 -14.01 -1.57 8.25
C ILE A 339 -13.67 -3.05 8.17
N MET A 340 -13.09 -3.65 9.22
CA MET A 340 -12.75 -5.08 9.22
C MET A 340 -13.96 -5.96 8.95
N ASP A 341 -15.09 -5.66 9.60
CA ASP A 341 -16.38 -6.33 9.36
C ASP A 341 -16.84 -6.15 7.91
N SER A 342 -16.79 -4.93 7.39
CA SER A 342 -17.27 -4.62 6.04
C SER A 342 -16.49 -5.37 4.96
N VAL A 343 -15.19 -5.58 5.15
CA VAL A 343 -14.30 -6.31 4.24
C VAL A 343 -14.24 -7.81 4.58
N GLY A 344 -14.99 -8.25 5.59
CA GLY A 344 -15.13 -9.66 5.99
C GLY A 344 -13.83 -10.27 6.53
N ILE A 345 -13.05 -9.51 7.28
CA ILE A 345 -11.93 -10.05 8.07
C ILE A 345 -12.49 -10.72 9.31
N PHE A 346 -12.01 -11.93 9.58
CA PHE A 346 -12.42 -12.66 10.77
C PHE A 346 -11.94 -11.96 12.06
N CYS A 347 -12.88 -11.69 12.99
CA CYS A 347 -12.63 -11.05 14.27
C CYS A 347 -13.02 -12.01 15.41
N PRO A 348 -12.12 -12.88 15.88
CA PRO A 348 -12.42 -13.88 16.90
C PRO A 348 -12.74 -13.21 18.24
N ARG A 349 -13.70 -13.80 18.99
CA ARG A 349 -14.07 -13.38 20.34
C ARG A 349 -13.37 -14.17 21.44
N SER A 350 -12.72 -15.27 21.07
CA SER A 350 -11.91 -16.09 21.95
C SER A 350 -10.72 -16.70 21.21
N TRP A 351 -9.67 -17.04 21.94
CA TRP A 351 -8.51 -17.73 21.40
C TRP A 351 -8.87 -19.07 20.76
N ARG A 352 -9.85 -19.78 21.30
CA ARG A 352 -10.37 -21.03 20.74
C ARG A 352 -11.02 -20.81 19.38
N GLU A 353 -11.85 -19.76 19.22
CA GLU A 353 -12.42 -19.42 17.90
C GLU A 353 -11.33 -19.12 16.87
N LEU A 354 -10.25 -18.44 17.24
CA LEU A 354 -9.11 -18.21 16.37
C LEU A 354 -8.47 -19.54 15.94
N SER A 355 -8.22 -20.43 16.89
CA SER A 355 -7.62 -21.74 16.63
C SER A 355 -8.49 -22.60 15.72
N ASP A 356 -9.80 -22.63 15.95
CA ASP A 356 -10.77 -23.35 15.12
C ASP A 356 -10.85 -22.77 13.69
N TYR A 357 -10.84 -21.44 13.55
CA TYR A 357 -10.80 -20.76 12.25
C TYR A 357 -9.56 -21.14 11.45
N VAL A 358 -8.39 -21.09 12.07
CA VAL A 358 -7.11 -21.40 11.41
C VAL A 358 -7.06 -22.85 10.95
N ARG A 359 -7.51 -23.80 11.77
CA ARG A 359 -7.51 -25.25 11.44
C ARG A 359 -8.47 -25.59 10.32
N ASN A 360 -9.58 -24.87 10.19
CA ASN A 360 -10.65 -25.14 9.23
C ASN A 360 -10.65 -24.18 8.05
N PHE A 361 -9.61 -23.35 7.89
CA PHE A 361 -9.56 -22.36 6.80
C PHE A 361 -9.55 -23.04 5.42
N PRO A 362 -10.53 -22.74 4.56
CA PRO A 362 -10.59 -23.35 3.23
C PRO A 362 -9.46 -22.77 2.36
N ALA A 363 -8.67 -23.65 1.77
CA ALA A 363 -7.62 -23.26 0.81
C ALA A 363 -8.24 -22.95 -0.57
N ASP A 364 -9.08 -21.92 -0.67
CA ASP A 364 -9.79 -21.59 -1.91
C ASP A 364 -8.98 -20.74 -2.89
N ASN A 365 -8.98 -21.19 -4.16
CA ASN A 365 -8.62 -20.34 -5.28
C ASN A 365 -9.78 -19.36 -5.53
N ASN A 366 -9.60 -18.08 -5.31
CA ASN A 366 -10.63 -17.07 -5.51
C ASN A 366 -10.90 -16.86 -7.03
N PRO A 367 -11.99 -17.37 -7.61
CA PRO A 367 -12.28 -17.27 -9.04
C PRO A 367 -12.52 -15.82 -9.50
N ALA A 368 -12.93 -14.92 -8.59
CA ALA A 368 -13.14 -13.51 -8.90
C ALA A 368 -11.82 -12.81 -9.27
N VAL A 369 -10.71 -13.18 -8.62
CA VAL A 369 -9.38 -12.61 -8.93
C VAL A 369 -9.00 -12.89 -10.38
N LYS A 370 -9.20 -14.12 -10.87
CA LYS A 370 -8.86 -14.49 -12.24
C LYS A 370 -9.65 -13.68 -13.27
N ARG A 371 -10.97 -13.58 -13.11
CA ARG A 371 -11.84 -12.83 -14.02
C ARG A 371 -11.46 -11.34 -14.10
N HIS A 372 -11.28 -10.68 -12.96
CA HIS A 372 -10.92 -9.26 -12.92
C HIS A 372 -9.52 -9.01 -13.49
N THR A 373 -8.61 -9.97 -13.36
CA THR A 373 -7.28 -9.88 -13.98
C THR A 373 -7.39 -9.86 -15.51
N GLU A 374 -8.21 -10.73 -16.11
CA GLU A 374 -8.44 -10.77 -17.57
C GLU A 374 -9.06 -9.45 -18.07
N GLU A 375 -10.03 -8.92 -17.33
CA GLU A 375 -10.68 -7.64 -17.66
C GLU A 375 -9.71 -6.46 -17.55
N PHE A 376 -8.86 -6.43 -16.53
CA PHE A 376 -7.80 -5.42 -16.35
C PHE A 376 -6.80 -5.46 -17.53
N LEU A 377 -6.32 -6.65 -17.91
CA LEU A 377 -5.43 -6.81 -19.05
C LEU A 377 -6.07 -6.36 -20.35
N SER A 378 -7.37 -6.57 -20.54
CA SER A 378 -8.12 -6.08 -21.70
C SER A 378 -8.12 -4.55 -21.78
N VAL A 379 -8.29 -3.85 -20.64
CA VAL A 379 -8.20 -2.38 -20.61
C VAL A 379 -6.80 -1.90 -21.00
N LEU A 380 -5.75 -2.51 -20.44
CA LEU A 380 -4.36 -2.15 -20.76
C LEU A 380 -4.03 -2.36 -22.26
N LYS A 381 -4.58 -3.40 -22.86
CA LYS A 381 -4.40 -3.65 -24.31
C LYS A 381 -4.95 -2.51 -25.15
N ASN A 382 -6.11 -1.98 -24.78
CA ASN A 382 -6.76 -0.91 -25.52
C ASN A 382 -6.04 0.44 -25.35
N THR A 383 -5.41 0.69 -24.22
CA THR A 383 -4.64 1.93 -23.97
C THR A 383 -3.37 2.00 -24.82
N GLY A 384 -2.69 0.87 -25.06
CA GLY A 384 -1.48 0.81 -25.90
C GLY A 384 -1.75 0.87 -27.42
N GLN A 385 -3.01 0.89 -27.86
CA GLN A 385 -3.35 0.94 -29.28
C GLN A 385 -3.70 2.34 -29.82
N GLY A 386 -3.67 3.38 -28.95
CA GLY A 386 -3.81 4.79 -29.34
C GLY A 386 -5.08 5.08 -30.15
N GLU A 387 -6.28 4.93 -29.55
CA GLU A 387 -7.51 5.55 -30.08
C GLU A 387 -7.60 7.04 -29.74
#